data_8396ca1fe8c40bfa394cc0d2244bef33
#
_entry.id   8396ca1fe8c40bfa394cc0d2244bef33
#
_cell.length_a   1.000
_cell.length_b   1.000
_cell.length_c   1.000
_cell.angle_alpha   90.00
_cell.angle_beta   90.00
_cell.angle_gamma   90.00
#
_symmetry.space_group_name_H-M   'P 1'
#
loop_
_entity.id
_entity.type
_entity.pdbx_description
1 polymer ?
#
loop_
_entity_poly.entity_id
_entity_poly.type
_entity_poly.pdbx_seq_one_letter_code
_entity_poly.pdbx_strand_id
1 'polypeptide(L)'
;GIHTALIGGACCILVPKFNVNTYAELLIKKQPNIIPGVPTLFEALLRAEKLENADLSCLKGVFSGGDSMSIELKKKVDDFLKAHNASVQVRQGYGLTECVTASCLTPKDYNRVGSIGVPFPDTYYKIVKPGTTQELDANLEGEICVSGPSVMLEYVDNPEETHNTLRRHEDGRIWL
;
A
#
# COMPACT_ATOMS: atom_id res chain seq x y z
N GLY A 1 -4.93 7.53 -4.44
CA GLY A 1 -5.54 7.97 -3.20
C GLY A 1 -6.81 8.79 -3.44
N ILE A 2 -6.73 10.11 -3.31
CA ILE A 2 -7.92 11.01 -3.37
C ILE A 2 -8.67 10.87 -4.70
N HIS A 3 -7.97 10.92 -5.83
CA HIS A 3 -8.57 10.84 -7.17
C HIS A 3 -9.40 9.56 -7.38
N THR A 4 -8.84 8.42 -7.00
CA THR A 4 -9.53 7.12 -7.09
C THR A 4 -10.81 7.09 -6.24
N ALA A 5 -10.75 7.63 -5.03
CA ALA A 5 -11.90 7.71 -4.14
C ALA A 5 -13.01 8.59 -4.72
N LEU A 6 -12.66 9.75 -5.30
CA LEU A 6 -13.63 10.67 -5.91
C LEU A 6 -14.28 10.08 -7.17
N ILE A 7 -13.51 9.42 -8.05
CA ILE A 7 -14.08 8.72 -9.22
C ILE A 7 -15.01 7.59 -8.79
N GLY A 8 -14.68 6.89 -7.71
CA GLY A 8 -15.54 5.85 -7.10
C GLY A 8 -16.76 6.39 -6.35
N GLY A 9 -17.00 7.70 -6.35
CA GLY A 9 -18.12 8.32 -5.65
C GLY A 9 -17.99 8.35 -4.12
N ALA A 10 -16.78 8.17 -3.60
CA ALA A 10 -16.52 8.21 -2.17
C ALA A 10 -16.29 9.64 -1.65
N CYS A 11 -16.65 9.87 -0.39
CA CYS A 11 -16.34 11.10 0.32
C CYS A 11 -14.93 11.01 0.93
N CYS A 12 -14.07 11.99 0.63
CA CYS A 12 -12.73 12.08 1.19
C CYS A 12 -12.70 13.02 2.41
N ILE A 13 -12.23 12.51 3.55
CA ILE A 13 -11.95 13.31 4.72
C ILE A 13 -10.48 13.70 4.66
N LEU A 14 -10.20 14.97 4.35
CA LEU A 14 -8.84 15.47 4.21
C LEU A 14 -8.29 15.91 5.58
N VAL A 15 -7.07 15.46 5.89
CA VAL A 15 -6.34 15.81 7.11
C VAL A 15 -5.05 16.53 6.69
N PRO A 16 -5.05 17.87 6.58
CA PRO A 16 -3.91 18.63 6.04
C PRO A 16 -2.63 18.50 6.86
N LYS A 17 -2.77 18.33 8.18
CA LYS A 17 -1.66 18.12 9.10
C LYS A 17 -1.99 16.98 10.03
N PHE A 18 -1.17 15.93 10.00
CA PHE A 18 -1.36 14.80 10.89
C PHE A 18 -1.08 15.19 12.35
N ASN A 19 -2.04 14.85 13.20
CA ASN A 19 -1.91 14.82 14.64
C ASN A 19 -2.75 13.65 15.15
N VAL A 20 -2.17 12.78 15.95
CA VAL A 20 -2.80 11.52 16.39
C VAL A 20 -4.13 11.75 17.13
N ASN A 21 -4.20 12.77 17.99
CA ASN A 21 -5.42 13.06 18.75
C ASN A 21 -6.56 13.57 17.86
N THR A 22 -6.25 14.47 16.94
CA THR A 22 -7.22 14.97 15.95
C THR A 22 -7.66 13.86 15.01
N TYR A 23 -6.74 13.00 14.59
CA TYR A 23 -7.06 11.87 13.72
C TYR A 23 -7.96 10.86 14.45
N ALA A 24 -7.68 10.53 15.71
CA ALA A 24 -8.53 9.68 16.55
C ALA A 24 -9.95 10.27 16.72
N GLU A 25 -10.07 11.58 16.96
CA GLU A 25 -11.37 12.26 17.01
C GLU A 25 -12.15 12.14 15.68
N LEU A 26 -11.44 12.27 14.54
CA LEU A 26 -12.06 12.12 13.23
C LEU A 26 -12.56 10.68 13.00
N LEU A 27 -11.79 9.66 13.42
CA LEU A 27 -12.23 8.28 13.35
C LEU A 27 -13.53 8.06 14.14
N ILE A 28 -13.61 8.58 15.35
CA ILE A 28 -14.79 8.47 16.21
C ILE A 28 -15.98 9.22 15.62
N LYS A 29 -15.78 10.49 15.21
CA LYS A 29 -16.87 11.38 14.79
C LYS A 29 -17.35 11.09 13.37
N LYS A 30 -16.44 10.74 12.45
CA LYS A 30 -16.75 10.58 11.01
C LYS A 30 -17.02 9.17 10.60
N GLN A 31 -16.63 8.18 11.42
CA GLN A 31 -16.89 6.77 11.17
C GLN A 31 -16.49 6.36 9.72
N PRO A 32 -15.24 6.58 9.30
CA PRO A 32 -14.84 6.31 7.93
C PRO A 32 -14.91 4.82 7.62
N ASN A 33 -15.22 4.48 6.38
CA ASN A 33 -15.22 3.08 5.95
C ASN A 33 -13.81 2.58 5.56
N ILE A 34 -12.92 3.49 5.18
CA ILE A 34 -11.59 3.15 4.67
C ILE A 34 -10.54 4.03 5.33
N ILE A 35 -9.44 3.40 5.75
CA ILE A 35 -8.24 4.08 6.23
C ILE A 35 -7.05 3.62 5.36
N PRO A 36 -6.53 4.47 4.47
CA PRO A 36 -5.21 4.29 3.90
C PRO A 36 -4.18 4.96 4.81
N GLY A 37 -3.02 4.32 5.00
CA GLY A 37 -1.97 4.89 5.82
C GLY A 37 -0.60 4.26 5.59
N VAL A 38 0.37 4.77 6.30
CA VAL A 38 1.72 4.23 6.40
C VAL A 38 1.92 3.55 7.76
N PRO A 39 2.90 2.65 7.93
CA PRO A 39 3.11 1.94 9.21
C PRO A 39 3.17 2.85 10.43
N THR A 40 3.85 4.00 10.33
CA THR A 40 3.97 4.98 11.43
C THR A 40 2.64 5.60 11.86
N LEU A 41 1.66 5.73 10.94
CA LEU A 41 0.30 6.12 11.28
C LEU A 41 -0.32 5.09 12.23
N PHE A 42 -0.23 3.81 11.88
CA PHE A 42 -0.81 2.73 12.68
C PHE A 42 -0.13 2.59 14.05
N GLU A 43 1.19 2.75 14.12
CA GLU A 43 1.89 2.81 15.41
C GLU A 43 1.37 3.96 16.30
N ALA A 44 1.11 5.12 15.72
CA ALA A 44 0.55 6.25 16.46
C ALA A 44 -0.88 5.96 16.95
N LEU A 45 -1.71 5.30 16.15
CA LEU A 45 -3.07 4.92 16.54
C LEU A 45 -3.10 3.92 17.69
N LEU A 46 -2.16 2.94 17.73
CA LEU A 46 -2.04 1.99 18.84
C LEU A 46 -1.77 2.66 20.19
N ARG A 47 -1.25 3.89 20.19
CA ARG A 47 -0.91 4.67 21.39
C ARG A 47 -1.91 5.78 21.68
N ALA A 48 -2.98 5.88 20.89
CA ALA A 48 -3.97 6.95 21.01
C ALA A 48 -4.98 6.66 22.11
N GLU A 49 -4.80 7.23 23.30
CA GLU A 49 -5.70 7.06 24.45
C GLU A 49 -7.18 7.34 24.11
N LYS A 50 -7.44 8.30 23.22
CA LYS A 50 -8.81 8.61 22.74
C LYS A 50 -9.51 7.44 22.05
N LEU A 51 -8.75 6.45 21.55
CA LEU A 51 -9.31 5.28 20.90
C LEU A 51 -9.57 4.11 21.87
N GLU A 52 -9.21 4.20 23.13
CA GLU A 52 -9.30 3.08 24.10
C GLU A 52 -10.67 2.40 24.12
N ASN A 53 -11.75 3.18 24.01
CA ASN A 53 -13.13 2.66 23.99
C ASN A 53 -13.86 2.98 22.67
N ALA A 54 -13.11 3.23 21.59
CA ALA A 54 -13.72 3.55 20.30
C ALA A 54 -14.35 2.33 19.63
N ASP A 55 -15.49 2.51 19.00
CA ASP A 55 -16.07 1.52 18.11
C ASP A 55 -15.63 1.81 16.67
N LEU A 56 -14.89 0.87 16.07
CA LEU A 56 -14.38 0.93 14.70
C LEU A 56 -15.10 -0.06 13.77
N SER A 57 -16.28 -0.52 14.14
CA SER A 57 -17.10 -1.44 13.33
C SER A 57 -17.50 -0.87 11.96
N CYS A 58 -17.41 0.46 11.80
CA CYS A 58 -17.62 1.15 10.53
C CYS A 58 -16.59 0.80 9.45
N LEU A 59 -15.40 0.31 9.84
CA LEU A 59 -14.31 0.04 8.91
C LEU A 59 -14.60 -1.16 8.01
N LYS A 60 -14.42 -0.95 6.71
CA LYS A 60 -14.56 -1.96 5.65
C LYS A 60 -13.22 -2.25 4.97
N GLY A 61 -12.21 -1.40 5.18
CA GLY A 61 -10.88 -1.58 4.63
C GLY A 61 -9.83 -0.74 5.37
N VAL A 62 -8.70 -1.37 5.68
CA VAL A 62 -7.52 -0.74 6.27
C VAL A 62 -6.33 -1.13 5.41
N PHE A 63 -5.62 -0.13 4.87
CA PHE A 63 -4.56 -0.33 3.90
C PHE A 63 -3.26 0.30 4.38
N SER A 64 -2.18 -0.47 4.35
CA SER A 64 -0.83 0.01 4.63
C SER A 64 0.04 -0.05 3.38
N GLY A 65 0.72 1.03 3.08
CA GLY A 65 1.67 1.13 1.97
C GLY A 65 2.64 2.28 2.17
N GLY A 66 3.50 2.51 1.19
CA GLY A 66 4.50 3.59 1.22
C GLY A 66 5.73 3.32 2.09
N ASP A 67 5.68 2.28 2.92
CA ASP A 67 6.81 1.77 3.69
C ASP A 67 6.55 0.31 4.10
N SER A 68 7.61 -0.38 4.55
CA SER A 68 7.52 -1.77 5.00
C SER A 68 6.86 -1.86 6.38
N MET A 69 5.80 -2.65 6.47
CA MET A 69 5.14 -2.95 7.74
C MET A 69 5.65 -4.29 8.28
N SER A 70 6.24 -4.29 9.47
CA SER A 70 6.70 -5.52 10.10
C SER A 70 5.53 -6.45 10.44
N ILE A 71 5.82 -7.76 10.46
CA ILE A 71 4.83 -8.79 10.84
C ILE A 71 4.28 -8.52 12.24
N GLU A 72 5.15 -8.08 13.16
CA GLU A 72 4.76 -7.78 14.54
C GLU A 72 3.82 -6.58 14.62
N LEU A 73 4.12 -5.50 13.89
CA LEU A 73 3.26 -4.31 13.85
C LEU A 73 1.91 -4.66 13.23
N LYS A 74 1.90 -5.39 12.11
CA LYS A 74 0.65 -5.83 11.47
C LYS A 74 -0.21 -6.59 12.46
N LYS A 75 0.36 -7.55 13.20
CA LYS A 75 -0.37 -8.32 14.19
C LYS A 75 -0.95 -7.43 15.29
N LYS A 76 -0.17 -6.49 15.84
CA LYS A 76 -0.65 -5.55 16.86
C LYS A 76 -1.82 -4.72 16.35
N VAL A 77 -1.76 -4.25 15.11
CA VAL A 77 -2.84 -3.46 14.52
C VAL A 77 -4.08 -4.32 14.24
N ASP A 78 -3.93 -5.54 13.75
CA ASP A 78 -5.06 -6.45 13.53
C ASP A 78 -5.76 -6.81 14.86
N ASP A 79 -4.99 -7.08 15.94
CA ASP A 79 -5.52 -7.32 17.28
C ASP A 79 -6.24 -6.08 17.83
N PHE A 80 -5.68 -4.89 17.63
CA PHE A 80 -6.31 -3.63 17.99
C PHE A 80 -7.65 -3.42 17.24
N LEU A 81 -7.67 -3.59 15.92
CA LEU A 81 -8.87 -3.47 15.11
C LEU A 81 -9.97 -4.41 15.60
N LYS A 82 -9.61 -5.65 15.86
CA LYS A 82 -10.54 -6.67 16.40
C LYS A 82 -11.07 -6.29 17.80
N ALA A 83 -10.22 -5.79 18.68
CA ALA A 83 -10.63 -5.34 20.02
C ALA A 83 -11.60 -4.14 19.96
N HIS A 84 -11.57 -3.38 18.87
CA HIS A 84 -12.44 -2.23 18.63
C HIS A 84 -13.61 -2.55 17.64
N ASN A 85 -14.04 -3.79 17.58
CA ASN A 85 -15.17 -4.28 16.78
C ASN A 85 -15.00 -4.21 15.26
N ALA A 86 -13.82 -3.90 14.73
CA ALA A 86 -13.61 -3.96 13.30
C ALA A 86 -13.49 -5.40 12.81
N SER A 87 -14.21 -5.72 11.72
CA SER A 87 -14.21 -7.04 11.09
C SER A 87 -13.17 -7.19 9.98
N VAL A 88 -12.23 -6.26 9.89
CA VAL A 88 -11.21 -6.18 8.83
C VAL A 88 -9.81 -6.30 9.41
N GLN A 89 -8.88 -6.77 8.58
CA GLN A 89 -7.45 -6.77 8.87
C GLN A 89 -6.73 -5.76 8.00
N VAL A 90 -5.52 -5.34 8.43
CA VAL A 90 -4.66 -4.50 7.59
C VAL A 90 -4.24 -5.29 6.36
N ARG A 91 -4.48 -4.71 5.19
CA ARG A 91 -3.99 -5.19 3.90
C ARG A 91 -2.80 -4.37 3.47
N GLN A 92 -1.72 -5.05 3.10
CA GLN A 92 -0.50 -4.40 2.64
C GLN A 92 -0.50 -4.30 1.12
N GLY A 93 0.02 -3.19 0.62
CA GLY A 93 0.26 -2.97 -0.79
C GLY A 93 1.66 -2.43 -1.02
N TYR A 94 2.16 -2.64 -2.23
CA TYR A 94 3.43 -2.09 -2.70
C TYR A 94 3.20 -1.31 -3.99
N GLY A 95 4.03 -0.32 -4.19
CA GLY A 95 4.07 0.47 -5.40
C GLY A 95 5.07 1.59 -5.28
N LEU A 96 5.23 2.30 -6.36
CA LEU A 96 6.19 3.39 -6.56
C LEU A 96 5.47 4.58 -7.20
N THR A 97 6.02 5.77 -7.06
CA THR A 97 5.54 6.97 -7.78
C THR A 97 5.57 6.73 -9.28
N GLU A 98 6.59 6.04 -9.76
CA GLU A 98 6.84 5.67 -11.14
C GLU A 98 5.79 4.71 -11.73
N CYS A 99 4.96 4.09 -10.90
CA CYS A 99 3.79 3.31 -11.31
C CYS A 99 2.48 3.85 -10.73
N VAL A 100 2.41 5.16 -10.55
CA VAL A 100 1.29 5.98 -10.05
C VAL A 100 1.08 5.90 -8.54
N THR A 101 1.13 4.76 -7.90
CA THR A 101 1.10 4.55 -6.44
C THR A 101 1.21 3.06 -6.12
N ALA A 102 0.07 2.42 -5.80
CA ALA A 102 0.03 0.98 -5.55
C ALA A 102 -0.08 0.23 -6.88
N SER A 103 0.68 -0.84 -7.00
CA SER A 103 0.66 -1.76 -8.15
C SER A 103 0.28 -3.19 -7.75
N CYS A 104 0.25 -3.47 -6.43
CA CYS A 104 -0.27 -4.72 -5.87
C CYS A 104 -0.93 -4.51 -4.50
N LEU A 105 -1.70 -5.47 -4.06
CA LEU A 105 -2.37 -5.45 -2.76
C LEU A 105 -2.64 -6.88 -2.27
N THR A 106 -2.55 -7.11 -0.97
CA THR A 106 -2.99 -8.38 -0.37
C THR A 106 -4.51 -8.56 -0.56
N PRO A 107 -4.98 -9.70 -1.07
CA PRO A 107 -6.41 -9.98 -1.26
C PRO A 107 -7.18 -9.99 0.07
N LYS A 108 -8.46 -9.64 0.02
CA LYS A 108 -9.30 -9.60 1.21
C LYS A 108 -9.41 -10.96 1.90
N ASP A 109 -9.62 -12.00 1.12
CA ASP A 109 -9.90 -13.34 1.62
C ASP A 109 -8.64 -14.22 1.73
N TYR A 110 -7.49 -13.70 1.32
CA TYR A 110 -6.19 -14.37 1.38
C TYR A 110 -5.08 -13.40 1.75
N ASN A 111 -5.11 -12.95 3.01
CA ASN A 111 -4.13 -11.99 3.53
C ASN A 111 -2.91 -12.72 4.12
N ARG A 112 -1.99 -13.14 3.26
CA ARG A 112 -0.76 -13.82 3.68
C ARG A 112 0.16 -12.85 4.41
N VAL A 113 0.51 -13.21 5.65
CA VAL A 113 1.43 -12.42 6.48
C VAL A 113 2.80 -12.31 5.82
N GLY A 114 3.38 -11.10 5.81
CA GLY A 114 4.68 -10.81 5.20
C GLY A 114 4.65 -10.68 3.67
N SER A 115 3.47 -10.76 3.05
CA SER A 115 3.31 -10.56 1.60
C SER A 115 2.82 -9.14 1.30
N ILE A 116 3.30 -8.55 0.21
CA ILE A 116 2.78 -7.31 -0.37
C ILE A 116 1.54 -7.56 -1.25
N GLY A 117 1.16 -8.83 -1.47
CA GLY A 117 -0.05 -9.21 -2.19
C GLY A 117 0.18 -9.66 -3.62
N VAL A 118 -0.85 -9.50 -4.44
CA VAL A 118 -0.86 -9.86 -5.85
C VAL A 118 -0.97 -8.60 -6.71
N PRO A 119 -0.40 -8.59 -7.93
CA PRO A 119 -0.51 -7.48 -8.85
C PRO A 119 -1.97 -7.11 -9.14
N PHE A 120 -2.22 -5.83 -9.44
CA PHE A 120 -3.49 -5.40 -9.99
C PHE A 120 -3.69 -5.92 -11.43
N PRO A 121 -4.92 -5.92 -11.95
CA PRO A 121 -5.17 -6.27 -13.35
C PRO A 121 -4.25 -5.50 -14.30
N ASP A 122 -3.78 -6.19 -15.35
CA ASP A 122 -2.85 -5.68 -16.36
C ASP A 122 -1.46 -5.24 -15.83
N THR A 123 -1.15 -5.57 -14.58
CA THR A 123 0.15 -5.31 -13.97
C THR A 123 0.91 -6.64 -13.82
N TYR A 124 2.17 -6.64 -14.23
CA TYR A 124 3.04 -7.81 -14.23
C TYR A 124 4.21 -7.56 -13.29
N TYR A 125 4.61 -8.63 -12.61
CA TYR A 125 5.76 -8.64 -11.71
C TYR A 125 6.70 -9.75 -12.08
N LYS A 126 7.98 -9.50 -11.96
CA LYS A 126 9.01 -10.54 -11.92
C LYS A 126 10.13 -10.14 -10.97
N ILE A 127 10.89 -11.11 -10.54
CA ILE A 127 12.09 -10.90 -9.73
C ILE A 127 13.29 -11.19 -10.62
N VAL A 128 14.24 -10.27 -10.65
CA VAL A 128 15.45 -10.44 -11.44
C VAL A 128 16.69 -10.37 -10.55
N LYS A 129 17.79 -10.91 -11.05
CA LYS A 129 19.10 -10.71 -10.41
C LYS A 129 19.43 -9.23 -10.41
N PRO A 130 19.76 -8.62 -9.26
CA PRO A 130 20.00 -7.18 -9.14
C PRO A 130 20.94 -6.63 -10.21
N GLY A 131 20.53 -5.52 -10.82
CA GLY A 131 21.29 -4.86 -11.88
C GLY A 131 21.28 -5.56 -13.25
N THR A 132 20.49 -6.62 -13.43
CA THR A 132 20.39 -7.37 -14.69
C THR A 132 18.92 -7.53 -15.13
N THR A 133 18.71 -8.11 -16.31
CA THR A 133 17.36 -8.51 -16.80
C THR A 133 17.08 -10.00 -16.59
N GLN A 134 18.00 -10.73 -15.95
CA GLN A 134 17.86 -12.17 -15.75
C GLN A 134 16.81 -12.47 -14.70
N GLU A 135 15.70 -13.07 -15.11
CA GLU A 135 14.64 -13.52 -14.21
C GLU A 135 15.13 -14.65 -13.30
N LEU A 136 14.71 -14.59 -12.05
CA LEU A 136 15.01 -15.57 -11.01
C LEU A 136 13.81 -16.49 -10.78
N ASP A 137 14.09 -17.73 -10.39
CA ASP A 137 13.07 -18.69 -9.98
C ASP A 137 12.33 -18.23 -8.70
N ALA A 138 11.16 -18.78 -8.50
CA ALA A 138 10.35 -18.52 -7.29
C ALA A 138 11.14 -18.86 -6.01
N ASN A 139 10.93 -18.05 -4.98
CA ASN A 139 11.59 -18.11 -3.66
C ASN A 139 13.08 -17.67 -3.64
N LEU A 140 13.59 -17.09 -4.72
CA LEU A 140 14.88 -16.41 -4.69
C LEU A 140 14.69 -14.92 -4.43
N GLU A 141 15.62 -14.34 -3.68
CA GLU A 141 15.65 -12.90 -3.42
C GLU A 141 16.28 -12.17 -4.61
N GLY A 142 15.69 -11.02 -5.00
CA GLY A 142 16.16 -10.24 -6.12
C GLY A 142 15.48 -8.88 -6.21
N GLU A 143 15.71 -8.20 -7.32
CA GLU A 143 15.13 -6.91 -7.65
C GLU A 143 13.72 -7.09 -8.23
N ILE A 144 12.76 -6.31 -7.71
CA ILE A 144 11.37 -6.34 -8.18
C ILE A 144 11.29 -5.53 -9.47
N CYS A 145 10.78 -6.15 -10.53
CA CYS A 145 10.44 -5.46 -11.76
C CYS A 145 8.93 -5.41 -11.94
N VAL A 146 8.42 -4.24 -12.34
CA VAL A 146 7.00 -3.97 -12.57
C VAL A 146 6.78 -3.53 -14.01
N SER A 147 5.77 -4.09 -14.68
CA SER A 147 5.35 -3.67 -16.01
C SER A 147 3.82 -3.58 -16.08
N GLY A 148 3.32 -2.55 -16.75
CA GLY A 148 1.89 -2.34 -16.91
C GLY A 148 1.55 -0.94 -17.39
N PRO A 149 0.27 -0.66 -17.63
CA PRO A 149 -0.18 0.61 -18.20
C PRO A 149 0.00 1.81 -17.25
N SER A 150 0.23 1.56 -15.95
CA SER A 150 0.49 2.61 -14.96
C SER A 150 1.97 2.99 -14.81
N VAL A 151 2.88 2.27 -15.47
CA VAL A 151 4.31 2.61 -15.45
C VAL A 151 4.51 3.93 -16.18
N MET A 152 5.31 4.82 -15.59
CA MET A 152 5.63 6.14 -16.14
C MET A 152 6.24 6.05 -17.55
N LEU A 153 6.18 7.14 -18.30
CA LEU A 153 6.85 7.23 -19.60
C LEU A 153 8.34 7.57 -19.45
N GLU A 154 8.64 8.52 -18.57
CA GLU A 154 10.00 9.02 -18.37
C GLU A 154 10.10 9.88 -17.10
N TYR A 155 11.31 10.14 -16.64
CA TYR A 155 11.62 11.26 -15.76
C TYR A 155 11.83 12.52 -16.60
N VAL A 156 11.07 13.58 -16.31
CA VAL A 156 11.14 14.85 -17.05
C VAL A 156 12.54 15.42 -16.97
N ASP A 157 13.10 15.80 -18.14
CA ASP A 157 14.43 16.37 -18.28
C ASP A 157 15.59 15.50 -17.73
N ASN A 158 15.34 14.20 -17.54
CA ASN A 158 16.37 13.27 -17.06
C ASN A 158 16.38 11.94 -17.84
N PRO A 159 16.86 11.98 -19.10
CA PRO A 159 16.87 10.78 -19.96
C PRO A 159 17.84 9.69 -19.46
N GLU A 160 18.91 10.06 -18.75
CA GLU A 160 19.87 9.10 -18.20
C GLU A 160 19.19 8.23 -17.13
N GLU A 161 18.52 8.86 -16.15
CA GLU A 161 17.82 8.13 -15.10
C GLU A 161 16.64 7.32 -15.65
N THR A 162 15.93 7.86 -16.65
CA THR A 162 14.88 7.14 -17.36
C THR A 162 15.42 5.85 -17.97
N HIS A 163 16.58 5.92 -18.65
CA HIS A 163 17.20 4.75 -19.25
C HIS A 163 17.69 3.73 -18.21
N ASN A 164 18.19 4.20 -17.08
CA ASN A 164 18.64 3.35 -15.98
C ASN A 164 17.49 2.63 -15.30
N THR A 165 16.32 3.26 -15.19
CA THR A 165 15.17 2.79 -14.45
C THR A 165 14.20 1.98 -15.33
N LEU A 166 13.93 2.45 -16.56
CA LEU A 166 13.03 1.79 -17.50
C LEU A 166 13.83 0.99 -18.52
N ARG A 167 13.74 -0.34 -18.43
CA ARG A 167 14.50 -1.23 -19.33
C ARG A 167 13.57 -2.12 -20.14
N ARG A 168 13.91 -2.30 -21.42
CA ARG A 168 13.28 -3.32 -22.25
C ARG A 168 13.94 -4.66 -21.98
N HIS A 169 13.14 -5.66 -21.62
CA HIS A 169 13.60 -7.03 -21.39
C HIS A 169 13.35 -7.91 -22.63
N GLU A 170 13.80 -9.16 -22.58
CA GLU A 170 13.71 -10.13 -23.71
C GLU A 170 12.27 -10.43 -24.12
N ASP A 171 11.31 -10.32 -23.20
CA ASP A 171 9.87 -10.47 -23.46
C ASP A 171 9.25 -9.29 -24.25
N GLY A 172 10.06 -8.30 -24.62
CA GLY A 172 9.67 -7.11 -25.37
C GLY A 172 8.95 -6.04 -24.54
N ARG A 173 8.69 -6.27 -23.25
CA ARG A 173 8.04 -5.32 -22.35
C ARG A 173 9.05 -4.32 -21.79
N ILE A 174 8.54 -3.12 -21.44
CA ILE A 174 9.27 -2.16 -20.61
C ILE A 174 8.99 -2.52 -19.15
N TRP A 175 10.06 -2.59 -18.37
CA TRP A 175 10.05 -2.90 -16.95
C TRP A 175 10.67 -1.74 -16.16
N LEU A 176 9.99 -1.35 -15.08
CA LEU A 176 10.42 -0.46 -14.01
C LEU A 176 11.09 -1.30 -12.94
#